data_a05b70f9fa728ca0295f9b623a099fca
#
_entry.id   a05b70f9fa728ca0295f9b623a099fca
#
_cell.length_a   1.000
_cell.length_b   1.000
_cell.length_c   1.000
_cell.angle_alpha   90.00
_cell.angle_beta   90.00
_cell.angle_gamma   90.00
#
_symmetry.space_group_name_H-M   'P 1'
#
loop_
_entity.id
_entity.type
_entity.pdbx_description
1 polymer ?
#
loop_
_entity_poly.entity_id
_entity_poly.type
_entity_poly.pdbx_seq_one_letter_code
_entity_poly.pdbx_strand_id
1 'polypeptide(L)'
;MNDKPIVFMKNHGVVVTGSSVAQAYRRLYRLERVCRNQVLALSTGKPLSVLPDEVVARVQAPNPDDSHPRAERDRLYFEAMMRVLDRELPGYRD
;
A
#
# COMPACT_ATOMS: atom_id res chain seq x y z
N MET A 1 -14.68 10.57 -7.81
CA MET A 1 -13.86 9.35 -7.95
C MET A 1 -14.80 8.17 -7.83
N ASN A 2 -14.76 7.32 -8.79
CA ASN A 2 -15.60 6.13 -8.81
C ASN A 2 -15.12 5.14 -7.73
N ASP A 3 -15.53 3.91 -7.82
CA ASP A 3 -15.28 2.88 -6.81
C ASP A 3 -13.80 2.49 -6.64
N LYS A 4 -12.89 3.16 -7.34
CA LYS A 4 -11.48 2.80 -7.30
C LYS A 4 -10.77 3.50 -6.15
N PRO A 5 -10.06 2.74 -5.28
CA PRO A 5 -9.36 3.33 -4.14
C PRO A 5 -8.12 4.15 -4.53
N ILE A 6 -7.60 3.96 -5.73
CA ILE A 6 -6.41 4.62 -6.22
C ILE A 6 -6.70 5.21 -7.60
N VAL A 7 -6.41 6.49 -7.78
CA VAL A 7 -6.59 7.19 -9.05
C VAL A 7 -5.32 7.97 -9.37
N PHE A 8 -4.75 7.71 -10.54
CA PHE A 8 -3.63 8.51 -11.05
C PHE A 8 -4.19 9.70 -11.82
N MET A 9 -3.82 10.89 -11.39
CA MET A 9 -4.25 12.12 -12.05
C MET A 9 -3.20 12.56 -13.06
N LYS A 10 -3.64 12.80 -14.29
CA LYS A 10 -2.73 13.23 -15.37
C LYS A 10 -2.04 14.54 -14.96
N ASN A 11 -0.71 14.52 -14.96
CA ASN A 11 0.16 15.66 -14.66
C ASN A 11 0.07 16.20 -13.21
N HIS A 12 -0.65 15.51 -12.31
CA HIS A 12 -0.84 16.01 -10.94
C HIS A 12 -0.39 15.02 -9.86
N GLY A 13 -0.32 13.74 -10.18
CA GLY A 13 0.09 12.75 -9.19
C GLY A 13 -0.96 11.67 -8.96
N VAL A 14 -1.09 11.22 -7.73
CA VAL A 14 -1.96 10.11 -7.38
C VAL A 14 -2.88 10.50 -6.21
N VAL A 15 -4.12 10.01 -6.25
CA VAL A 15 -5.08 10.13 -5.15
C VAL A 15 -5.36 8.74 -4.62
N VAL A 16 -5.25 8.58 -3.31
CA VAL A 16 -5.55 7.32 -2.61
C VAL A 16 -6.65 7.60 -1.59
N THR A 17 -7.68 6.76 -1.60
CA THR A 17 -8.78 6.86 -0.65
C THR A 17 -8.84 5.63 0.24
N GLY A 18 -9.57 5.73 1.34
CA GLY A 18 -9.79 4.62 2.24
C GLY A 18 -10.91 4.94 3.22
N SER A 19 -11.34 3.93 3.95
CA SER A 19 -12.35 4.11 5.01
C SER A 19 -11.79 4.84 6.23
N SER A 20 -10.47 4.97 6.31
CA SER A 20 -9.77 5.71 7.36
C SER A 20 -8.46 6.27 6.81
N VAL A 21 -7.89 7.24 7.52
CA VAL A 21 -6.56 7.78 7.18
C VAL A 21 -5.52 6.66 7.24
N ALA A 22 -5.60 5.78 8.22
CA ALA A 22 -4.70 4.65 8.36
C ALA A 22 -4.72 3.74 7.12
N GLN A 23 -5.91 3.44 6.60
CA GLN A 23 -6.06 2.61 5.41
C GLN A 23 -5.52 3.31 4.17
N ALA A 24 -5.85 4.59 3.98
CA ALA A 24 -5.37 5.37 2.84
C ALA A 24 -3.84 5.49 2.87
N TYR A 25 -3.26 5.75 4.03
CA TYR A 25 -1.81 5.82 4.21
C TYR A 25 -1.14 4.50 3.81
N ARG A 26 -1.67 3.38 4.30
CA ARG A 26 -1.10 2.08 3.99
C ARG A 26 -1.19 1.73 2.51
N ARG A 27 -2.30 2.07 1.87
CA ARG A 27 -2.46 1.89 0.42
C ARG A 27 -1.43 2.69 -0.36
N LEU A 28 -1.20 3.95 0.03
CA LEU A 28 -0.21 4.80 -0.62
C LEU A 28 1.20 4.24 -0.45
N TYR A 29 1.54 3.81 0.75
CA TYR A 29 2.85 3.21 1.04
C TYR A 29 3.09 1.97 0.18
N ARG A 30 2.10 1.07 0.11
CA ARG A 30 2.20 -0.14 -0.71
C ARG A 30 2.32 0.19 -2.19
N LEU A 31 1.55 1.15 -2.66
CA LEU A 31 1.61 1.58 -4.05
C LEU A 31 3.00 2.09 -4.42
N GLU A 32 3.58 2.93 -3.57
CA GLU A 32 4.92 3.46 -3.79
C GLU A 32 5.95 2.33 -3.87
N ARG A 33 5.86 1.35 -2.96
CA ARG A 33 6.76 0.19 -2.96
C ARG A 33 6.59 -0.68 -4.20
N VAL A 34 5.36 -0.93 -4.61
CA VAL A 34 5.05 -1.75 -5.80
C VAL A 34 5.58 -1.05 -7.06
N CYS A 35 5.36 0.25 -7.18
CA CYS A 35 5.87 1.01 -8.33
C CYS A 35 7.40 1.01 -8.38
N ARG A 36 8.06 1.15 -7.24
CA ARG A 36 9.53 1.09 -7.16
C ARG A 36 10.04 -0.27 -7.62
N ASN A 37 9.44 -1.35 -7.15
CA ASN A 37 9.82 -2.70 -7.54
C ASN A 37 9.61 -2.93 -9.03
N GLN A 38 8.51 -2.42 -9.59
CA GLN A 38 8.19 -2.55 -11.00
C GLN A 38 9.24 -1.82 -11.87
N VAL A 39 9.62 -0.61 -11.49
CA VAL A 39 10.64 0.15 -12.21
C VAL A 39 11.98 -0.59 -12.17
N LEU A 40 12.37 -1.13 -11.02
CA LEU A 40 13.61 -1.89 -10.89
C LEU A 40 13.58 -3.14 -11.76
N ALA A 41 12.46 -3.87 -11.78
CA ALA A 41 12.32 -5.07 -12.60
C ALA A 41 12.41 -4.75 -14.08
N LEU A 42 11.73 -3.69 -14.54
CA LEU A 42 11.77 -3.26 -15.93
C LEU A 42 13.17 -2.76 -16.36
N SER A 43 13.91 -2.18 -15.41
CA SER A 43 15.25 -1.64 -15.71
C SER A 43 16.28 -2.72 -16.04
N THR A 44 15.99 -3.98 -15.76
CA THR A 44 16.89 -5.10 -16.12
C THR A 44 16.90 -5.39 -17.61
N GLY A 45 15.89 -4.91 -18.38
CA GLY A 45 15.75 -5.21 -19.79
C GLY A 45 15.35 -6.64 -20.10
N LYS A 46 15.07 -7.44 -19.09
CA LYS A 46 14.66 -8.84 -19.25
C LYS A 46 13.14 -8.98 -19.21
N PRO A 47 12.57 -10.00 -19.88
CA PRO A 47 11.13 -10.26 -19.78
C PRO A 47 10.71 -10.50 -18.33
N LEU A 48 9.55 -9.97 -17.95
CA LEU A 48 9.00 -10.19 -16.62
C LEU A 48 8.32 -11.55 -16.55
N SER A 49 8.50 -12.24 -15.43
CA SER A 49 7.79 -13.48 -15.15
C SER A 49 6.48 -13.13 -14.47
N VAL A 50 5.38 -13.33 -15.18
CA VAL A 50 4.04 -13.01 -14.66
C VAL A 50 3.50 -14.20 -13.91
N LEU A 51 2.93 -13.96 -12.72
CA LEU A 51 2.34 -15.04 -11.92
C LEU A 51 1.10 -15.61 -12.62
N PRO A 52 0.92 -16.95 -12.58
CA PRO A 52 -0.33 -17.55 -13.06
C PRO A 52 -1.55 -17.04 -12.29
N ASP A 53 -2.69 -16.94 -12.97
CA ASP A 53 -3.94 -16.44 -12.38
C ASP A 53 -4.32 -17.21 -11.10
N GLU A 54 -4.11 -18.51 -11.08
CA GLU A 54 -4.43 -19.35 -9.92
C GLU A 54 -3.58 -18.99 -8.70
N VAL A 55 -2.33 -18.60 -8.91
CA VAL A 55 -1.45 -18.15 -7.83
C VAL A 55 -1.92 -16.79 -7.30
N VAL A 56 -2.27 -15.87 -8.20
CA VAL A 56 -2.81 -14.56 -7.83
C VAL A 56 -4.09 -14.71 -7.02
N ALA A 57 -5.00 -15.58 -7.45
CA ALA A 57 -6.24 -15.85 -6.74
C ALA A 57 -5.98 -16.38 -5.33
N ARG A 58 -5.00 -17.27 -5.20
CA ARG A 58 -4.63 -17.84 -3.88
C ARG A 58 -4.08 -16.79 -2.94
N VAL A 59 -3.25 -15.89 -3.44
CA VAL A 59 -2.65 -14.81 -2.62
C VAL A 59 -3.73 -13.80 -2.19
N GLN A 60 -4.71 -13.54 -3.06
CA GLN A 60 -5.78 -12.59 -2.78
C GLN A 60 -6.90 -13.17 -1.90
N ALA A 61 -6.96 -14.50 -1.77
CA ALA A 61 -8.00 -15.15 -0.97
C ALA A 61 -7.85 -14.78 0.50
N PRO A 62 -8.98 -14.62 1.24
CA PRO A 62 -8.90 -14.40 2.67
C PRO A 62 -8.21 -15.56 3.37
N ASN A 63 -7.32 -15.24 4.31
CA ASN A 63 -6.66 -16.27 5.11
C ASN A 63 -7.51 -16.55 6.35
N PRO A 64 -8.08 -17.77 6.50
CA PRO A 64 -8.90 -18.08 7.67
C PRO A 64 -8.13 -18.08 8.98
N ASP A 65 -6.81 -18.23 8.93
CA ASP A 65 -5.96 -18.20 10.11
C ASP A 65 -5.51 -16.79 10.50
N ASP A 66 -5.98 -15.79 9.78
CA ASP A 66 -5.62 -14.40 10.02
C ASP A 66 -6.31 -13.92 11.30
N SER A 67 -5.54 -13.71 12.35
CA SER A 67 -6.07 -13.34 13.66
C SER A 67 -6.56 -11.89 13.73
N HIS A 68 -6.22 -11.06 12.74
CA HIS A 68 -6.56 -9.65 12.74
C HIS A 68 -7.23 -9.23 11.43
N PRO A 69 -8.39 -8.55 11.50
CA PRO A 69 -8.99 -7.95 10.30
C PRO A 69 -8.04 -6.97 9.63
N ARG A 70 -8.20 -6.81 8.32
CA ARG A 70 -7.34 -5.89 7.55
C ARG A 70 -7.39 -4.47 8.11
N ALA A 71 -8.57 -3.99 8.50
CA ALA A 71 -8.71 -2.65 9.06
C ALA A 71 -7.90 -2.47 10.34
N GLU A 72 -7.87 -3.49 11.20
CA GLU A 72 -7.08 -3.45 12.42
C GLU A 72 -5.58 -3.48 12.13
N ARG A 73 -5.16 -4.27 11.16
CA ARG A 73 -3.76 -4.29 10.75
C ARG A 73 -3.31 -2.94 10.20
N ASP A 74 -4.17 -2.29 9.43
CA ASP A 74 -3.88 -0.95 8.89
C ASP A 74 -3.75 0.07 10.02
N ARG A 75 -4.64 -0.02 11.02
CA ARG A 75 -4.59 0.85 12.20
C ARG A 75 -3.30 0.66 12.99
N LEU A 76 -2.94 -0.60 13.27
CA LEU A 76 -1.72 -0.92 14.02
C LEU A 76 -0.46 -0.45 13.29
N TYR A 77 -0.44 -0.61 11.98
CA TYR A 77 0.67 -0.13 11.16
C TYR A 77 0.79 1.40 11.24
N PHE A 78 -0.34 2.10 11.11
CA PHE A 78 -0.35 3.56 11.15
C PHE A 78 0.12 4.07 12.52
N GLU A 79 -0.33 3.46 13.60
CA GLU A 79 0.11 3.81 14.95
C GLU A 79 1.61 3.60 15.13
N ALA A 80 2.14 2.50 14.56
CA ALA A 80 3.57 2.25 14.60
C ALA A 80 4.36 3.31 13.85
N MET A 81 3.87 3.76 12.69
CA MET A 81 4.52 4.83 11.93
C MET A 81 4.45 6.16 12.68
N MET A 82 3.36 6.43 13.38
CA MET A 82 3.27 7.63 14.22
C MET A 82 4.28 7.62 15.35
N ARG A 83 4.51 6.45 15.96
CA ARG A 83 5.55 6.34 17.00
C ARG A 83 6.96 6.59 16.45
N VAL A 84 7.23 6.11 15.23
CA VAL A 84 8.51 6.38 14.55
C VAL A 84 8.65 7.87 14.29
N LEU A 85 7.60 8.52 13.82
CA LEU A 85 7.59 9.94 13.54
C LEU A 85 7.80 10.77 14.82
N ASP A 86 7.13 10.39 15.92
CA ASP A 86 7.30 11.04 17.22
C ASP A 86 8.75 11.00 17.69
N ARG A 87 9.43 9.89 17.43
CA ARG A 87 10.82 9.71 17.83
C ARG A 87 11.80 10.48 16.94
N GLU A 88 11.58 10.45 15.63
CA GLU A 88 12.55 10.97 14.66
C GLU A 88 12.28 12.41 14.25
N LEU A 89 11.02 12.84 14.25
CA LEU A 89 10.63 14.20 13.85
C LEU A 89 9.57 14.75 14.79
N PRO A 90 9.91 14.95 16.09
CA PRO A 90 8.91 15.35 17.09
C PRO A 90 8.25 16.69 16.80
N GLY A 91 8.86 17.56 15.99
CA GLY A 91 8.32 18.88 15.67
C GLY A 91 7.13 18.89 14.73
N TYR A 92 6.74 17.76 14.16
CA TYR A 92 5.66 17.73 13.17
C TYR A 92 4.29 18.11 13.74
N ARG A 93 4.11 18.01 15.06
CA ARG A 93 2.86 18.36 15.73
C ARG A 93 2.74 19.84 16.10
N ASP A 94 3.82 20.59 15.98
CA ASP A 94 3.88 22.01 16.39
C ASP A 94 3.36 22.96 15.29
#